data_375d67a1f44b61d120806eefd0852ceb
#
_entry.id   375d67a1f44b61d120806eefd0852ceb
#
_cell.length_a   1.000
_cell.length_b   1.000
_cell.length_c   1.000
_cell.angle_alpha   90.00
_cell.angle_beta   90.00
_cell.angle_gamma   90.00
#
_symmetry.space_group_name_H-M   'P 1'
#
loop_
_entity.id
_entity.type
_entity.pdbx_description
1 polymer ?
#
loop_
_entity_poly.entity_id
_entity_poly.type
_entity_poly.pdbx_seq_one_letter_code
_entity_poly.pdbx_strand_id
1 'polypeptide(L)'
;FGKLLSFETNGKEYLSEGPRMNVYRATIDNDMYKKEDWMNKYFIQKPVEETESIHWQEEADKVTVQIKTFFSCYNQSWGFECDYTYEIYSCGQMKVELQGKAVQRGKLEPPFLPRIGITMKANKALQETMWYGMGPGESYIDSKAASVMGIYESTVDQMMTDYVFPQENGHREQVKWFRIGDTTDGLLCKMENKLGLNLANYTDESLEKAQHPFEIEKAEHVIIHLDYLHSGLG
;
A
#
# COMPACT_ATOMS: atom_id res chain seq x y z
N PHE A 1 8.17 2.91 -17.39
CA PHE A 1 9.32 3.47 -16.66
C PHE A 1 8.78 4.59 -15.76
N GLY A 2 9.62 5.18 -14.89
CA GLY A 2 9.15 6.18 -13.91
C GLY A 2 8.72 5.56 -12.57
N LYS A 3 9.28 4.39 -12.22
CA LYS A 3 9.01 3.68 -10.97
C LYS A 3 10.32 3.43 -10.24
N LEU A 4 10.29 3.54 -8.91
CA LEU A 4 11.40 3.10 -8.08
C LEU A 4 11.43 1.56 -8.12
N LEU A 5 12.51 0.98 -8.66
CA LEU A 5 12.67 -0.47 -8.81
C LEU A 5 13.43 -1.10 -7.66
N SER A 6 14.22 -0.32 -6.93
CA SER A 6 15.01 -0.80 -5.79
C SER A 6 15.36 0.37 -4.87
N PHE A 7 15.35 0.12 -3.57
CA PHE A 7 15.94 0.98 -2.56
C PHE A 7 16.92 0.15 -1.74
N GLU A 8 18.21 0.39 -2.02
CA GLU A 8 19.31 -0.32 -1.40
C GLU A 8 20.20 0.67 -0.64
N THR A 9 20.67 0.27 0.52
CA THR A 9 21.71 1.01 1.27
C THR A 9 22.61 0.02 2.00
N ASN A 10 23.92 0.31 2.02
CA ASN A 10 24.94 -0.55 2.62
C ASN A 10 24.93 -2.00 2.09
N GLY A 11 24.62 -2.20 0.81
CA GLY A 11 24.59 -3.51 0.17
C GLY A 11 23.38 -4.37 0.55
N LYS A 12 22.35 -3.79 1.18
CA LYS A 12 21.11 -4.46 1.52
C LYS A 12 19.94 -3.79 0.84
N GLU A 13 19.15 -4.55 0.09
CA GLU A 13 17.91 -4.11 -0.52
C GLU A 13 16.78 -4.15 0.51
N TYR A 14 16.11 -3.03 0.70
CA TYR A 14 14.94 -2.89 1.57
C TYR A 14 13.62 -2.92 0.79
N LEU A 15 13.59 -2.23 -0.36
CA LEU A 15 12.43 -2.25 -1.25
C LEU A 15 12.87 -2.79 -2.61
N SER A 16 12.14 -3.75 -3.13
CA SER A 16 12.25 -4.30 -4.49
C SER A 16 11.22 -3.70 -5.45
N GLU A 17 10.26 -2.93 -4.94
CA GLU A 17 9.36 -2.08 -5.71
C GLU A 17 8.92 -0.92 -4.81
N GLY A 18 9.08 0.30 -5.32
CA GLY A 18 8.73 1.51 -4.59
C GLY A 18 7.26 1.84 -4.57
N PRO A 19 6.90 2.96 -3.93
CA PRO A 19 5.51 3.38 -3.81
C PRO A 19 4.82 3.54 -5.17
N ARG A 20 3.65 2.93 -5.29
CA ARG A 20 2.75 3.04 -6.44
C ARG A 20 1.34 3.27 -5.97
N MET A 21 0.61 4.14 -6.66
CA MET A 21 -0.82 4.35 -6.40
C MET A 21 -1.57 3.02 -6.40
N ASN A 22 -2.46 2.82 -5.44
CA ASN A 22 -3.32 1.65 -5.34
C ASN A 22 -4.73 2.05 -4.94
N VAL A 23 -5.72 1.44 -5.60
CA VAL A 23 -7.15 1.64 -5.31
C VAL A 23 -7.87 0.32 -5.04
N TYR A 24 -7.14 -0.80 -5.04
CA TYR A 24 -7.69 -2.14 -4.90
C TYR A 24 -7.29 -2.78 -3.56
N ARG A 25 -8.20 -3.53 -2.98
CA ARG A 25 -8.01 -4.52 -1.92
C ARG A 25 -8.83 -5.77 -2.22
N ALA A 26 -8.50 -6.88 -1.59
CA ALA A 26 -9.38 -8.05 -1.61
C ALA A 26 -10.76 -7.68 -1.06
N THR A 27 -11.81 -8.25 -1.65
CA THR A 27 -13.18 -7.97 -1.24
C THR A 27 -13.50 -8.68 0.07
N ILE A 28 -14.44 -8.11 0.81
CA ILE A 28 -15.02 -8.69 2.02
C ILE A 28 -16.47 -9.12 1.76
N ASP A 29 -17.06 -9.84 2.69
CA ASP A 29 -18.46 -10.31 2.57
C ASP A 29 -19.45 -9.16 2.32
N ASN A 30 -19.22 -8.00 2.94
CA ASN A 30 -20.08 -6.82 2.78
C ASN A 30 -19.92 -6.11 1.43
N ASP A 31 -18.84 -6.40 0.69
CA ASP A 31 -18.62 -5.87 -0.66
C ASP A 31 -19.38 -6.64 -1.76
N MET A 32 -20.05 -7.74 -1.44
CA MET A 32 -20.68 -8.64 -2.42
C MET A 32 -21.58 -7.91 -3.44
N TYR A 33 -22.25 -6.83 -3.04
CA TYR A 33 -23.12 -6.02 -3.91
C TYR A 33 -22.34 -5.08 -4.85
N LYS A 34 -21.04 -4.90 -4.62
CA LYS A 34 -20.16 -4.01 -5.39
C LYS A 34 -19.05 -4.75 -6.11
N LYS A 35 -18.71 -5.94 -5.66
CA LYS A 35 -17.65 -6.78 -6.21
C LYS A 35 -17.74 -6.92 -7.73
N GLU A 36 -18.94 -7.25 -8.25
CA GLU A 36 -19.16 -7.41 -9.69
C GLU A 36 -18.83 -6.13 -10.47
N ASP A 37 -19.33 -4.98 -9.99
CA ASP A 37 -19.04 -3.69 -10.61
C ASP A 37 -17.53 -3.36 -10.54
N TRP A 38 -16.90 -3.54 -9.39
CA TRP A 38 -15.48 -3.25 -9.22
C TRP A 38 -14.60 -4.12 -10.12
N MET A 39 -14.88 -5.41 -10.20
CA MET A 39 -14.03 -6.38 -10.90
C MET A 39 -14.27 -6.40 -12.42
N ASN A 40 -15.53 -6.30 -12.86
CA ASN A 40 -15.90 -6.57 -14.25
C ASN A 40 -16.34 -5.33 -15.03
N LYS A 41 -16.62 -4.22 -14.33
CA LYS A 41 -17.01 -2.96 -14.95
C LYS A 41 -15.92 -1.89 -14.82
N TYR A 42 -15.35 -1.74 -13.62
CA TYR A 42 -14.32 -0.74 -13.32
C TYR A 42 -12.91 -1.30 -13.32
N PHE A 43 -12.73 -2.62 -13.28
CA PHE A 43 -11.44 -3.32 -13.32
C PHE A 43 -10.43 -2.79 -12.33
N ILE A 44 -10.85 -2.45 -11.09
CA ILE A 44 -9.99 -1.82 -10.09
C ILE A 44 -8.79 -2.69 -9.70
N GLN A 45 -8.88 -4.03 -9.85
CA GLN A 45 -7.80 -4.99 -9.63
C GLN A 45 -6.77 -5.04 -10.78
N LYS A 46 -6.96 -4.25 -11.85
CA LYS A 46 -6.05 -4.19 -13.00
C LYS A 46 -5.53 -2.76 -13.18
N PRO A 47 -4.66 -2.28 -12.27
CA PRO A 47 -4.13 -0.92 -12.35
C PRO A 47 -3.23 -0.76 -13.57
N VAL A 48 -3.33 0.39 -14.19
CA VAL A 48 -2.46 0.85 -15.29
C VAL A 48 -1.95 2.24 -14.91
N GLU A 49 -0.65 2.42 -14.95
CA GLU A 49 -0.02 3.70 -14.64
C GLU A 49 0.95 4.08 -15.76
N GLU A 50 0.67 5.19 -16.40
CA GLU A 50 1.45 5.73 -17.51
C GLU A 50 2.27 6.91 -17.05
N THR A 51 3.58 6.90 -17.34
CA THR A 51 4.47 8.01 -17.01
C THR A 51 4.40 9.09 -18.09
N GLU A 52 4.04 10.29 -17.69
CA GLU A 52 3.95 11.45 -18.58
C GLU A 52 5.29 12.21 -18.65
N SER A 53 5.96 12.39 -17.51
CA SER A 53 7.27 13.04 -17.47
C SER A 53 8.10 12.61 -16.26
N ILE A 54 9.43 12.72 -16.41
CA ILE A 54 10.41 12.53 -15.34
C ILE A 54 11.39 13.68 -15.41
N HIS A 55 11.58 14.37 -14.28
CA HIS A 55 12.59 15.39 -14.08
C HIS A 55 13.40 15.06 -12.85
N TRP A 56 14.69 15.34 -12.88
CA TRP A 56 15.55 15.19 -11.73
C TRP A 56 16.55 16.32 -11.61
N GLN A 57 16.94 16.62 -10.39
CA GLN A 57 17.90 17.65 -10.05
C GLN A 57 18.82 17.12 -8.96
N GLU A 58 20.11 17.34 -9.13
CA GLU A 58 21.13 17.03 -8.14
C GLU A 58 21.49 18.27 -7.34
N GLU A 59 21.56 18.14 -6.02
CA GLU A 59 22.00 19.13 -5.06
C GLU A 59 23.19 18.57 -4.26
N ALA A 60 23.78 19.37 -3.38
CA ALA A 60 24.99 18.95 -2.68
C ALA A 60 24.82 17.71 -1.79
N ASP A 61 23.64 17.52 -1.19
CA ASP A 61 23.35 16.46 -0.22
C ASP A 61 22.17 15.56 -0.60
N LYS A 62 21.48 15.88 -1.69
CA LYS A 62 20.34 15.10 -2.17
C LYS A 62 20.17 15.13 -3.68
N VAL A 63 19.42 14.15 -4.16
CA VAL A 63 18.83 14.14 -5.51
C VAL A 63 17.32 14.21 -5.36
N THR A 64 16.69 15.15 -6.07
CA THR A 64 15.24 15.27 -6.16
C THR A 64 14.78 14.72 -7.51
N VAL A 65 13.86 13.76 -7.51
CA VAL A 65 13.23 13.19 -8.70
C VAL A 65 11.73 13.48 -8.66
N GLN A 66 11.22 14.10 -9.72
CA GLN A 66 9.80 14.40 -9.90
C GLN A 66 9.26 13.59 -11.06
N ILE A 67 8.16 12.86 -10.83
CA ILE A 67 7.54 11.98 -11.82
C ILE A 67 6.07 12.31 -11.89
N LYS A 68 5.60 12.63 -13.08
CA LYS A 68 4.17 12.78 -13.35
C LYS A 68 3.65 11.54 -14.03
N THR A 69 2.56 11.01 -13.50
CA THR A 69 1.90 9.83 -14.05
C THR A 69 0.40 10.06 -14.17
N PHE A 70 -0.22 9.29 -15.04
CA PHE A 70 -1.66 9.07 -15.02
C PHE A 70 -1.93 7.65 -14.58
N PHE A 71 -2.52 7.51 -13.39
CA PHE A 71 -2.99 6.24 -12.87
C PHE A 71 -4.44 6.01 -13.25
N SER A 72 -4.76 4.83 -13.75
CA SER A 72 -6.11 4.39 -14.04
C SER A 72 -6.23 2.88 -13.86
N CYS A 73 -7.36 2.30 -14.28
CA CYS A 73 -7.55 0.86 -14.36
C CYS A 73 -7.74 0.45 -15.81
N TYR A 74 -7.56 -0.84 -16.09
CA TYR A 74 -7.65 -1.38 -17.45
C TYR A 74 -8.92 -0.91 -18.16
N ASN A 75 -8.76 -0.36 -19.37
CA ASN A 75 -9.83 0.12 -20.23
C ASN A 75 -10.77 1.16 -19.58
N GLN A 76 -10.24 1.98 -18.66
CA GLN A 76 -10.97 3.03 -17.98
C GLN A 76 -10.51 4.42 -18.42
N SER A 77 -11.42 5.39 -18.33
CA SER A 77 -11.16 6.81 -18.62
C SER A 77 -11.23 7.70 -17.38
N TRP A 78 -11.52 7.15 -16.21
CA TRP A 78 -11.35 7.80 -14.92
C TRP A 78 -9.98 7.43 -14.32
N GLY A 79 -9.48 8.24 -13.44
CA GLY A 79 -8.20 7.93 -12.79
C GLY A 79 -7.70 9.08 -11.93
N PHE A 80 -6.38 9.09 -11.74
CA PHE A 80 -5.70 10.11 -10.96
C PHE A 80 -4.50 10.65 -11.76
N GLU A 81 -4.41 11.98 -11.87
CA GLU A 81 -3.16 12.65 -12.19
C GLU A 81 -2.30 12.62 -10.93
N CYS A 82 -1.14 11.96 -10.98
CA CYS A 82 -0.27 11.71 -9.86
C CYS A 82 1.07 12.43 -10.05
N ASP A 83 1.47 13.19 -9.03
CA ASP A 83 2.78 13.81 -8.92
C ASP A 83 3.57 13.14 -7.79
N TYR A 84 4.61 12.37 -8.14
CA TYR A 84 5.56 11.79 -7.19
C TYR A 84 6.77 12.68 -7.07
N THR A 85 7.18 12.98 -5.84
CA THR A 85 8.45 13.62 -5.55
C THR A 85 9.26 12.73 -4.62
N TYR A 86 10.45 12.35 -5.07
CA TYR A 86 11.45 11.62 -4.28
C TYR A 86 12.59 12.56 -3.95
N GLU A 87 12.91 12.74 -2.68
CA GLU A 87 14.14 13.38 -2.22
C GLU A 87 15.03 12.30 -1.60
N ILE A 88 16.13 11.99 -2.26
CA ILE A 88 17.07 10.92 -1.90
C ILE A 88 18.33 11.58 -1.34
N TYR A 89 18.56 11.39 -0.06
CA TYR A 89 19.65 12.04 0.68
C TYR A 89 20.89 11.16 0.75
N SER A 90 22.07 11.79 0.73
CA SER A 90 23.37 11.11 0.83
C SER A 90 23.55 10.30 2.12
N CYS A 91 22.79 10.61 3.17
CA CYS A 91 22.75 9.84 4.43
C CYS A 91 21.92 8.55 4.37
N GLY A 92 21.36 8.18 3.21
CA GLY A 92 20.54 6.98 3.03
C GLY A 92 19.06 7.16 3.40
N GLN A 93 18.61 8.39 3.66
CA GLN A 93 17.19 8.69 3.83
C GLN A 93 16.53 8.98 2.48
N MET A 94 15.27 8.64 2.36
CA MET A 94 14.43 9.00 1.23
C MET A 94 13.11 9.57 1.73
N LYS A 95 12.76 10.78 1.27
CA LYS A 95 11.40 11.33 1.43
C LYS A 95 10.63 11.04 0.16
N VAL A 96 9.39 10.60 0.31
CA VAL A 96 8.45 10.38 -0.80
C VAL A 96 7.19 11.18 -0.54
N GLU A 97 6.79 11.95 -1.54
CA GLU A 97 5.51 12.65 -1.54
C GLU A 97 4.73 12.22 -2.79
N LEU A 98 3.47 11.85 -2.60
CA LEU A 98 2.52 11.58 -3.68
C LEU A 98 1.32 12.51 -3.54
N GLN A 99 1.08 13.30 -4.57
CA GLN A 99 -0.13 14.09 -4.72
C GLN A 99 -0.97 13.48 -5.85
N GLY A 100 -2.20 13.08 -5.54
CA GLY A 100 -3.14 12.50 -6.49
C GLY A 100 -4.35 13.42 -6.68
N LYS A 101 -4.66 13.75 -7.92
CA LYS A 101 -5.87 14.50 -8.29
C LYS A 101 -6.78 13.61 -9.09
N ALA A 102 -7.96 13.29 -8.54
CA ALA A 102 -8.97 12.54 -9.28
C ALA A 102 -9.43 13.28 -10.53
N VAL A 103 -9.49 12.57 -11.64
CA VAL A 103 -9.95 13.11 -12.93
C VAL A 103 -10.89 12.13 -13.62
N GLN A 104 -11.90 12.68 -14.25
CA GLN A 104 -12.85 11.95 -15.06
C GLN A 104 -12.72 12.39 -16.51
N ARG A 105 -12.17 11.51 -17.34
CA ARG A 105 -12.00 11.76 -18.78
C ARG A 105 -13.12 11.13 -19.63
N GLY A 106 -14.18 10.58 -18.98
CA GLY A 106 -15.29 9.88 -19.62
C GLY A 106 -16.58 9.96 -18.80
N LYS A 107 -17.53 9.06 -19.10
CA LYS A 107 -18.84 9.02 -18.43
C LYS A 107 -18.92 7.97 -17.31
N LEU A 108 -17.97 7.05 -17.28
CA LEU A 108 -17.98 5.91 -16.36
C LEU A 108 -16.90 6.12 -15.29
N GLU A 109 -17.33 6.21 -14.04
CA GLU A 109 -16.46 6.22 -12.87
C GLU A 109 -17.07 5.39 -11.76
N PRO A 110 -16.28 4.77 -10.88
CA PRO A 110 -16.82 4.08 -9.72
C PRO A 110 -17.41 5.11 -8.75
N PRO A 111 -18.59 4.83 -8.14
CA PRO A 111 -19.20 5.73 -7.18
C PRO A 111 -18.36 5.89 -5.91
N PHE A 112 -17.55 4.90 -5.58
CA PHE A 112 -16.53 4.92 -4.54
C PHE A 112 -15.48 3.82 -4.78
N LEU A 113 -14.33 3.96 -4.15
CA LEU A 113 -13.22 3.01 -4.20
C LEU A 113 -13.01 2.37 -2.82
N PRO A 114 -12.66 1.07 -2.77
CA PRO A 114 -12.43 0.40 -1.49
C PRO A 114 -11.16 0.86 -0.77
N ARG A 115 -10.20 1.39 -1.51
CA ARG A 115 -8.92 1.89 -1.01
C ARG A 115 -8.44 3.05 -1.87
N ILE A 116 -7.76 4.01 -1.27
CA ILE A 116 -6.91 5.01 -1.94
C ILE A 116 -5.63 5.11 -1.14
N GLY A 117 -4.53 4.66 -1.71
CA GLY A 117 -3.25 4.59 -1.00
C GLY A 117 -2.10 4.26 -1.95
N ILE A 118 -1.04 3.73 -1.37
CA ILE A 118 0.13 3.25 -2.10
C ILE A 118 0.46 1.82 -1.69
N THR A 119 1.04 1.10 -2.63
CA THR A 119 1.58 -0.25 -2.43
C THR A 119 3.08 -0.25 -2.71
N MET A 120 3.84 -0.97 -1.90
CA MET A 120 5.28 -1.21 -2.05
C MET A 120 5.57 -2.69 -1.84
N LYS A 121 6.73 -3.14 -2.34
CA LYS A 121 7.27 -4.48 -2.05
C LYS A 121 8.58 -4.36 -1.31
N ALA A 122 8.64 -4.95 -0.13
CA ALA A 122 9.85 -5.02 0.67
C ALA A 122 10.51 -6.39 0.57
N ASN A 123 11.80 -6.43 0.90
CA ASN A 123 12.55 -7.66 0.94
C ASN A 123 11.89 -8.69 1.86
N LYS A 124 11.76 -9.93 1.38
CA LYS A 124 11.11 -11.04 2.10
C LYS A 124 11.71 -11.34 3.46
N ALA A 125 12.99 -11.04 3.68
CA ALA A 125 13.65 -11.26 4.97
C ALA A 125 13.19 -10.30 6.08
N LEU A 126 12.50 -9.20 5.74
CA LEU A 126 12.03 -8.20 6.69
C LEU A 126 10.70 -8.65 7.29
N GLN A 127 10.74 -9.47 8.33
CA GLN A 127 9.55 -10.09 8.91
C GLN A 127 9.13 -9.52 10.27
N GLU A 128 10.04 -8.82 10.97
CA GLU A 128 9.73 -8.20 12.26
C GLU A 128 9.19 -6.79 12.05
N THR A 129 8.12 -6.44 12.72
CA THR A 129 7.50 -5.12 12.58
C THR A 129 7.17 -4.51 13.93
N MET A 130 7.26 -3.17 13.96
CA MET A 130 6.83 -2.32 15.07
C MET A 130 6.12 -1.12 14.50
N TRP A 131 5.04 -0.68 15.12
CA TRP A 131 4.33 0.54 14.67
C TRP A 131 3.78 1.36 15.83
N TYR A 132 3.62 2.65 15.59
CA TYR A 132 2.87 3.57 16.44
C TYR A 132 1.56 3.95 15.74
N GLY A 133 0.46 3.40 16.21
CA GLY A 133 -0.86 3.52 15.63
C GLY A 133 -1.90 2.81 16.48
N MET A 134 -3.07 2.55 15.89
CA MET A 134 -4.09 1.72 16.53
C MET A 134 -3.64 0.26 16.57
N GLY A 135 -4.01 -0.47 17.63
CA GLY A 135 -3.63 -1.86 17.83
C GLY A 135 -4.14 -2.43 19.15
N PRO A 136 -3.67 -3.63 19.56
CA PRO A 136 -2.71 -4.50 18.87
C PRO A 136 -3.28 -5.24 17.64
N GLY A 137 -4.57 -5.55 17.66
CA GLY A 137 -5.30 -6.22 16.57
C GLY A 137 -5.56 -5.31 15.37
N GLU A 138 -6.20 -5.85 14.36
CA GLU A 138 -6.64 -5.07 13.21
C GLU A 138 -7.64 -3.98 13.62
N SER A 139 -7.65 -2.92 12.85
CA SER A 139 -8.57 -1.81 13.02
C SER A 139 -8.89 -1.18 11.68
N TYR A 140 -10.16 -0.85 11.49
CA TYR A 140 -10.70 -0.18 10.31
C TYR A 140 -11.49 1.04 10.74
N ILE A 141 -11.83 1.93 9.81
CA ILE A 141 -12.54 3.16 10.12
C ILE A 141 -13.85 2.93 10.91
N ASP A 142 -14.52 1.83 10.64
CA ASP A 142 -15.80 1.40 11.24
C ASP A 142 -15.64 0.26 12.28
N SER A 143 -14.44 -0.30 12.44
CA SER A 143 -14.16 -1.41 13.36
C SER A 143 -12.86 -1.17 14.11
N LYS A 144 -12.87 -0.23 15.06
CA LYS A 144 -11.69 0.15 15.86
C LYS A 144 -11.96 0.37 17.34
N ALA A 145 -13.15 0.05 17.83
CA ALA A 145 -13.53 0.30 19.22
C ALA A 145 -12.69 -0.52 20.22
N ALA A 146 -12.17 -1.69 19.80
CA ALA A 146 -11.30 -2.53 20.62
C ALA A 146 -9.80 -2.13 20.54
N SER A 147 -9.45 -1.17 19.69
CA SER A 147 -8.08 -0.77 19.43
C SER A 147 -7.72 0.52 20.16
N VAL A 148 -6.48 0.65 20.60
CA VAL A 148 -5.95 1.79 21.35
C VAL A 148 -4.70 2.29 20.64
N MET A 149 -4.45 3.61 20.67
CA MET A 149 -3.20 4.20 20.20
C MET A 149 -2.04 3.75 21.09
N GLY A 150 -1.02 3.17 20.51
CA GLY A 150 0.16 2.67 21.24
C GLY A 150 1.30 2.29 20.30
N ILE A 151 2.40 1.84 20.90
CA ILE A 151 3.50 1.19 20.18
C ILE A 151 3.32 -0.31 20.33
N TYR A 152 3.33 -1.01 19.22
CA TYR A 152 3.11 -2.45 19.14
C TYR A 152 4.19 -3.11 18.31
N GLU A 153 4.46 -4.37 18.63
CA GLU A 153 5.40 -5.24 17.94
C GLU A 153 4.68 -6.49 17.45
N SER A 154 5.09 -7.01 16.30
CA SER A 154 4.54 -8.22 15.71
C SER A 154 5.50 -8.78 14.66
N THR A 155 5.12 -9.88 14.05
CA THR A 155 5.68 -10.31 12.77
C THR A 155 4.67 -10.07 11.66
N VAL A 156 5.13 -9.99 10.41
CA VAL A 156 4.25 -9.81 9.24
C VAL A 156 3.18 -10.91 9.18
N ASP A 157 3.55 -12.17 9.44
CA ASP A 157 2.59 -13.28 9.45
C ASP A 157 1.53 -13.12 10.57
N GLN A 158 1.90 -12.57 11.73
CA GLN A 158 0.99 -12.37 12.87
C GLN A 158 0.09 -11.12 12.71
N MET A 159 0.36 -10.26 11.75
CA MET A 159 -0.55 -9.13 11.44
C MET A 159 -1.80 -9.59 10.72
N MET A 160 -1.78 -10.75 10.09
CA MET A 160 -2.93 -11.37 9.46
C MET A 160 -3.99 -11.76 10.49
N THR A 161 -5.26 -11.47 10.17
CA THR A 161 -6.42 -12.03 10.88
C THR A 161 -6.92 -13.25 10.12
N ASP A 162 -6.97 -14.38 10.78
CA ASP A 162 -7.28 -15.68 10.18
C ASP A 162 -8.80 -15.86 10.02
N TYR A 163 -9.38 -15.20 9.02
CA TYR A 163 -10.79 -15.38 8.66
C TYR A 163 -11.02 -16.75 8.01
N VAL A 164 -12.14 -17.39 8.35
CA VAL A 164 -12.54 -18.69 7.77
C VAL A 164 -12.65 -18.62 6.24
N PHE A 165 -13.22 -17.54 5.74
CA PHE A 165 -13.20 -17.20 4.32
C PHE A 165 -12.21 -16.06 4.09
N PRO A 166 -11.16 -16.29 3.25
CA PRO A 166 -10.15 -15.28 2.99
C PRO A 166 -10.73 -13.99 2.44
N GLN A 167 -10.36 -12.87 3.04
CA GLN A 167 -10.83 -11.54 2.69
C GLN A 167 -9.83 -10.50 3.18
N GLU A 168 -10.01 -9.21 2.83
CA GLU A 168 -9.20 -8.12 3.40
C GLU A 168 -9.12 -8.25 4.92
N ASN A 169 -7.90 -8.12 5.45
CA ASN A 169 -7.62 -8.24 6.88
C ASN A 169 -6.32 -7.55 7.26
N GLY A 170 -6.05 -7.47 8.56
CA GLY A 170 -4.75 -7.07 9.07
C GLY A 170 -4.44 -5.58 9.01
N HIS A 171 -5.35 -4.73 8.61
CA HIS A 171 -5.16 -3.28 8.55
C HIS A 171 -5.02 -2.67 9.96
N ARG A 172 -4.19 -1.63 10.08
CA ARG A 172 -3.97 -0.82 11.30
C ARG A 172 -4.24 0.64 11.00
N GLU A 173 -5.21 1.22 11.68
CA GLU A 173 -5.61 2.62 11.53
C GLU A 173 -4.65 3.58 12.22
N GLN A 174 -4.58 4.80 11.70
CA GLN A 174 -3.92 5.96 12.33
C GLN A 174 -2.43 5.74 12.65
N VAL A 175 -1.72 5.02 11.82
CA VAL A 175 -0.28 4.78 11.98
C VAL A 175 0.50 6.06 11.63
N LYS A 176 1.42 6.46 12.50
CA LYS A 176 2.33 7.60 12.31
C LYS A 176 3.71 7.19 11.87
N TRP A 177 4.16 6.03 12.27
CA TRP A 177 5.39 5.41 11.81
C TRP A 177 5.32 3.90 11.99
N PHE A 178 6.06 3.19 11.17
CA PHE A 178 6.31 1.78 11.35
C PHE A 178 7.75 1.45 11.01
N ARG A 179 8.28 0.40 11.59
CA ARG A 179 9.52 -0.26 11.23
C ARG A 179 9.20 -1.66 10.71
N ILE A 180 9.88 -2.04 9.64
CA ILE A 180 9.92 -3.43 9.18
C ILE A 180 11.38 -3.83 9.05
N GLY A 181 11.75 -5.00 9.59
CA GLY A 181 13.15 -5.37 9.68
C GLY A 181 13.37 -6.87 9.85
N ASP A 182 14.61 -7.17 10.14
CA ASP A 182 15.07 -8.45 10.64
C ASP A 182 15.73 -8.24 12.02
N THR A 183 16.42 -9.26 12.53
CA THR A 183 17.09 -9.23 13.83
C THR A 183 18.26 -8.24 13.91
N THR A 184 18.75 -7.73 12.77
CA THR A 184 19.96 -6.89 12.71
C THR A 184 19.64 -5.44 12.37
N ASP A 185 18.68 -5.22 11.46
CA ASP A 185 18.41 -3.89 10.96
C ASP A 185 17.01 -3.80 10.32
N GLY A 186 16.62 -2.64 9.73
CA GLY A 186 15.31 -2.49 9.11
C GLY A 186 15.07 -1.13 8.50
N LEU A 187 13.94 -1.05 7.80
CA LEU A 187 13.41 0.16 7.22
C LEU A 187 12.45 0.83 8.20
N LEU A 188 12.72 2.08 8.57
CA LEU A 188 11.81 2.92 9.35
C LEU A 188 11.09 3.89 8.43
N CYS A 189 9.77 3.78 8.36
CA CYS A 189 8.90 4.68 7.62
C CYS A 189 8.17 5.62 8.58
N LYS A 190 8.28 6.92 8.35
CA LYS A 190 7.54 7.95 9.09
C LYS A 190 6.58 8.66 8.15
N MET A 191 5.35 8.82 8.55
CA MET A 191 4.32 9.51 7.80
C MET A 191 4.07 10.90 8.37
N GLU A 192 3.94 11.91 7.52
CA GLU A 192 3.52 13.26 7.94
C GLU A 192 2.08 13.26 8.44
N ASN A 193 1.21 12.55 7.74
CA ASN A 193 -0.18 12.31 8.15
C ASN A 193 -0.33 10.91 8.75
N LYS A 194 -1.38 10.71 9.51
CA LYS A 194 -1.76 9.37 9.95
C LYS A 194 -2.34 8.61 8.76
N LEU A 195 -1.77 7.45 8.45
CA LEU A 195 -2.21 6.57 7.38
C LEU A 195 -2.68 5.23 7.94
N GLY A 196 -3.42 4.50 7.15
CA GLY A 196 -3.64 3.09 7.38
C GLY A 196 -2.39 2.30 6.99
N LEU A 197 -2.09 1.22 7.69
CA LEU A 197 -0.97 0.30 7.43
C LEU A 197 -1.48 -1.13 7.30
N ASN A 198 -1.11 -1.80 6.22
CA ASN A 198 -1.23 -3.25 6.12
C ASN A 198 0.13 -3.81 5.67
N LEU A 199 0.58 -4.86 6.36
CA LEU A 199 1.79 -5.63 6.02
C LEU A 199 1.37 -7.08 5.82
N ALA A 200 1.67 -7.65 4.66
CA ALA A 200 1.24 -8.99 4.31
C ALA A 200 2.34 -9.81 3.60
N ASN A 201 2.32 -11.12 3.81
CA ASN A 201 3.13 -12.09 3.07
C ASN A 201 2.36 -12.71 1.89
N TYR A 202 1.29 -12.07 1.43
CA TYR A 202 0.46 -12.46 0.29
C TYR A 202 0.00 -11.21 -0.46
N THR A 203 -0.46 -11.38 -1.69
CA THR A 203 -1.04 -10.29 -2.47
C THR A 203 -2.56 -10.25 -2.32
N ASP A 204 -3.15 -9.09 -2.61
CA ASP A 204 -4.61 -8.94 -2.64
C ASP A 204 -5.26 -9.93 -3.64
N GLU A 205 -4.59 -10.22 -4.75
CA GLU A 205 -5.09 -11.17 -5.75
C GLU A 205 -5.07 -12.61 -5.25
N SER A 206 -4.03 -13.01 -4.48
CA SER A 206 -3.98 -14.33 -3.85
C SER A 206 -5.10 -14.48 -2.84
N LEU A 207 -5.30 -13.45 -2.00
CA LEU A 207 -6.36 -13.42 -1.00
C LEU A 207 -7.76 -13.47 -1.63
N GLU A 208 -7.98 -12.71 -2.72
CA GLU A 208 -9.25 -12.67 -3.46
C GLU A 208 -9.61 -13.99 -4.13
N LYS A 209 -8.64 -14.78 -4.57
CA LYS A 209 -8.84 -16.07 -5.25
C LYS A 209 -9.09 -17.22 -4.29
N ALA A 210 -8.53 -17.15 -3.08
CA ALA A 210 -8.58 -18.23 -2.12
C ALA A 210 -10.02 -18.41 -1.58
N GLN A 211 -10.45 -19.66 -1.49
CA GLN A 211 -11.73 -20.06 -0.87
C GLN A 211 -11.50 -20.53 0.58
N HIS A 212 -10.27 -20.92 0.89
CA HIS A 212 -9.86 -21.40 2.22
C HIS A 212 -8.48 -20.83 2.57
N PRO A 213 -8.16 -20.62 3.86
CA PRO A 213 -6.88 -20.05 4.29
C PRO A 213 -5.63 -20.77 3.75
N PHE A 214 -5.68 -22.09 3.59
CA PHE A 214 -4.57 -22.88 3.08
C PHE A 214 -4.30 -22.69 1.57
N GLU A 215 -5.20 -22.07 0.84
CA GLU A 215 -5.06 -21.75 -0.58
C GLU A 215 -4.37 -20.40 -0.82
N ILE A 216 -4.16 -19.61 0.23
CA ILE A 216 -3.48 -18.31 0.12
C ILE A 216 -2.01 -18.55 -0.23
N GLU A 217 -1.61 -18.14 -1.42
CA GLU A 217 -0.23 -18.25 -1.87
C GLU A 217 0.63 -17.15 -1.24
N LYS A 218 1.75 -17.54 -0.60
CA LYS A 218 2.71 -16.59 -0.06
C LYS A 218 3.45 -15.88 -1.21
N ALA A 219 3.54 -14.56 -1.11
CA ALA A 219 4.30 -13.73 -2.02
C ALA A 219 5.83 -13.89 -1.82
N GLU A 220 6.60 -13.56 -2.85
CA GLU A 220 8.07 -13.52 -2.78
C GLU A 220 8.63 -12.29 -2.06
N HIS A 221 7.76 -11.35 -1.72
CA HIS A 221 8.07 -10.09 -1.06
C HIS A 221 7.10 -9.86 0.09
N VAL A 222 7.47 -8.98 1.03
CA VAL A 222 6.49 -8.40 1.94
C VAL A 222 5.75 -7.29 1.20
N ILE A 223 4.43 -7.39 1.16
CA ILE A 223 3.56 -6.38 0.59
C ILE A 223 3.26 -5.34 1.68
N ILE A 224 3.47 -4.08 1.35
CA ILE A 224 3.20 -2.94 2.24
C ILE A 224 2.13 -2.07 1.59
N HIS A 225 1.02 -1.87 2.26
CA HIS A 225 0.02 -0.88 1.89
C HIS A 225 0.02 0.27 2.90
N LEU A 226 0.03 1.50 2.38
CA LEU A 226 -0.18 2.72 3.16
C LEU A 226 -1.41 3.43 2.61
N ASP A 227 -2.47 3.46 3.40
CA ASP A 227 -3.78 3.92 2.96
C ASP A 227 -4.09 5.34 3.46
N TYR A 228 -4.34 6.23 2.52
CA TYR A 228 -4.89 7.56 2.80
C TYR A 228 -6.37 7.47 3.15
N LEU A 229 -7.12 6.67 2.39
CA LEU A 229 -8.52 6.31 2.64
C LEU A 229 -8.70 4.81 2.46
N HIS A 230 -9.47 4.21 3.33
CA HIS A 230 -9.87 2.81 3.28
C HIS A 230 -11.35 2.72 3.64
N SER A 231 -12.15 2.03 2.83
CA SER A 231 -13.52 1.69 3.22
C SER A 231 -13.45 0.64 4.33
N GLY A 232 -14.27 0.73 5.33
CA GLY A 232 -14.27 -0.22 6.43
C GLY A 232 -14.68 -1.63 6.03
N LEU A 233 -15.08 -2.40 7.03
CA LEU A 233 -15.60 -3.76 6.87
C LEU A 233 -17.13 -3.81 6.71
N GLY A 234 -17.81 -2.64 6.72
CA GLY A 234 -19.27 -2.48 6.51
C GLY A 234 -20.07 -2.33 7.77
#